data_8a3bc3029cf6687a42795dc93fb15498
#
_entry.id   8a3bc3029cf6687a42795dc93fb15498
#
_cell.length_a   1.000
_cell.length_b   1.000
_cell.length_c   1.000
_cell.angle_alpha   90.00
_cell.angle_beta   90.00
_cell.angle_gamma   90.00
#
_symmetry.space_group_name_H-M   'P 1'
#
loop_
_entity.id
_entity.type
_entity.pdbx_description
1 polymer ?
#
loop_
_entity_poly.entity_id
_entity_poly.type
_entity_poly.pdbx_seq_one_letter_code
_entity_poly.pdbx_strand_id
1 'polypeptide(L)'
;MFGAESDGVPSRCQVHSRLSAPSESRQHSGGPPASLESMSENYEMRAIAPEVLKQLRIKDDAGNPPRAVVDDEEGGSPMRCCLGRSRPYETIALVSYAPLRRWARETGARPGPYDEVGPVFIHPEECDGWTGPGIAEGIPGERRVLRAYSAEGNILGGRLLNDGEPTIEEGLAELYADPQVAAVHVRAVEFGCFLAETRRV
;
A
#
# COMPACT_ATOMS: atom_id res chain seq x y z
N MET A 1 -10.62 54.14 19.63
CA MET A 1 -11.75 53.19 19.75
C MET A 1 -11.79 52.39 18.46
N PHE A 2 -11.18 51.24 18.43
CA PHE A 2 -11.32 50.28 17.34
C PHE A 2 -11.72 48.96 17.96
N GLY A 3 -12.98 48.54 17.65
CA GLY A 3 -13.52 47.24 18.06
C GLY A 3 -12.91 46.13 17.22
N ALA A 4 -12.41 45.08 17.86
CA ALA A 4 -12.01 43.85 17.24
C ALA A 4 -13.22 42.91 17.24
N GLU A 5 -13.73 42.60 16.05
CA GLU A 5 -14.67 41.50 15.84
C GLU A 5 -13.88 40.19 15.74
N SER A 6 -14.23 39.28 16.61
CA SER A 6 -13.67 37.90 16.64
C SER A 6 -14.49 37.01 15.71
N ASP A 7 -13.93 36.69 14.56
CA ASP A 7 -14.50 35.67 13.66
C ASP A 7 -14.32 34.29 14.25
N GLY A 8 -15.46 33.64 14.54
CA GLY A 8 -15.54 32.27 15.05
C GLY A 8 -15.12 31.23 14.04
N VAL A 9 -14.17 30.39 14.43
CA VAL A 9 -13.80 29.17 13.72
C VAL A 9 -14.92 28.16 13.87
N PRO A 10 -15.48 27.57 12.76
CA PRO A 10 -16.45 26.51 12.87
C PRO A 10 -15.79 25.21 13.32
N SER A 11 -16.20 24.77 14.51
CA SER A 11 -15.86 23.46 15.07
C SER A 11 -16.61 22.32 14.39
N ARG A 12 -15.90 21.21 14.23
CA ARG A 12 -16.39 19.84 14.06
C ARG A 12 -16.88 19.42 12.68
N CYS A 13 -15.99 18.73 12.00
CA CYS A 13 -16.35 17.68 11.05
C CYS A 13 -17.01 16.52 11.84
N GLN A 14 -18.34 16.45 11.84
CA GLN A 14 -19.07 15.31 12.40
C GLN A 14 -19.14 14.21 11.34
N VAL A 15 -18.39 13.14 11.56
CA VAL A 15 -18.55 11.89 10.83
C VAL A 15 -19.82 11.21 11.34
N HIS A 16 -20.89 11.24 10.56
CA HIS A 16 -22.11 10.50 10.86
C HIS A 16 -21.91 9.01 10.48
N SER A 17 -21.57 8.20 11.46
CA SER A 17 -21.72 6.75 11.37
C SER A 17 -23.19 6.37 11.49
N ARG A 18 -23.87 6.17 10.38
CA ARG A 18 -25.17 5.46 10.37
C ARG A 18 -24.93 3.98 10.10
N LEU A 19 -24.78 3.23 11.16
CA LEU A 19 -24.95 1.78 11.12
C LEU A 19 -26.46 1.48 11.29
N SER A 20 -27.13 1.22 10.17
CA SER A 20 -28.45 0.58 10.18
C SER A 20 -28.22 -0.89 9.82
N ALA A 21 -28.41 -1.78 10.77
CA ALA A 21 -28.43 -3.21 10.54
C ALA A 21 -29.76 -3.59 9.89
N PRO A 22 -29.78 -4.37 8.79
CA PRO A 22 -30.93 -5.13 8.39
C PRO A 22 -30.81 -6.55 8.94
N SER A 23 -31.75 -6.92 9.81
CA SER A 23 -32.04 -8.30 10.16
C SER A 23 -32.82 -8.95 9.02
N GLU A 24 -32.15 -9.75 8.21
CA GLU A 24 -32.83 -10.74 7.38
C GLU A 24 -31.96 -11.97 7.23
N SER A 25 -32.47 -13.06 7.82
CA SER A 25 -31.97 -14.41 7.69
C SER A 25 -32.12 -14.90 6.25
N ARG A 26 -31.10 -14.81 5.42
CA ARG A 26 -30.98 -15.56 4.17
C ARG A 26 -30.15 -16.80 4.41
N GLN A 27 -30.82 -17.96 4.31
CA GLN A 27 -30.18 -19.27 4.22
C GLN A 27 -29.30 -19.24 2.94
N HIS A 28 -28.00 -19.15 3.12
CA HIS A 28 -27.05 -19.36 2.02
C HIS A 28 -26.83 -20.87 1.91
N SER A 29 -27.25 -21.43 0.78
CA SER A 29 -26.80 -22.73 0.30
C SER A 29 -25.29 -22.60 -0.01
N GLY A 30 -24.46 -23.04 0.95
CA GLY A 30 -23.01 -23.01 0.83
C GLY A 30 -22.54 -24.01 -0.21
N GLY A 31 -22.04 -23.52 -1.33
CA GLY A 31 -21.09 -24.25 -2.15
C GLY A 31 -19.76 -24.40 -1.38
N PRO A 32 -18.90 -25.36 -1.72
CA PRO A 32 -17.60 -25.52 -1.06
C PRO A 32 -16.81 -24.22 -1.19
N PRO A 33 -16.03 -23.82 -0.14
CA PRO A 33 -15.18 -22.62 -0.21
C PRO A 33 -14.21 -22.80 -1.39
N ALA A 34 -14.06 -21.75 -2.20
CA ALA A 34 -13.07 -21.70 -3.26
C ALA A 34 -11.69 -22.00 -2.65
N SER A 35 -10.93 -22.90 -3.26
CA SER A 35 -9.57 -23.23 -2.80
C SER A 35 -8.71 -21.97 -2.83
N LEU A 36 -7.79 -21.79 -1.87
CA LEU A 36 -6.85 -20.64 -1.79
C LEU A 36 -6.08 -20.44 -3.10
N GLU A 37 -5.84 -21.51 -3.86
CA GLU A 37 -5.21 -21.44 -5.19
C GLU A 37 -6.03 -20.66 -6.23
N SER A 38 -7.36 -20.70 -6.19
CA SER A 38 -8.23 -19.94 -7.11
C SER A 38 -8.37 -18.48 -6.75
N MET A 39 -7.96 -18.08 -5.55
CA MET A 39 -8.11 -16.71 -5.06
C MET A 39 -6.92 -15.81 -5.43
N SER A 40 -5.76 -16.38 -5.74
CA SER A 40 -4.57 -15.63 -6.21
C SER A 40 -4.61 -15.27 -7.71
N GLU A 41 -5.60 -15.77 -8.44
CA GLU A 41 -5.72 -15.54 -9.90
C GLU A 41 -6.21 -14.11 -10.26
N ASN A 42 -6.73 -13.36 -9.30
CA ASN A 42 -7.35 -12.05 -9.57
C ASN A 42 -6.41 -10.86 -9.40
N TYR A 43 -5.21 -11.06 -8.88
CA TYR A 43 -4.23 -9.99 -8.67
C TYR A 43 -2.80 -10.53 -8.69
N GLU A 44 -1.86 -9.65 -8.99
CA GLU A 44 -0.42 -9.89 -8.87
C GLU A 44 0.22 -8.90 -7.91
N MET A 45 1.15 -9.36 -7.06
CA MET A 45 1.98 -8.49 -6.21
C MET A 45 3.14 -7.93 -7.02
N ARG A 46 3.46 -6.65 -6.81
CA ARG A 46 4.51 -5.95 -7.55
C ARG A 46 5.49 -5.26 -6.62
N ALA A 47 6.77 -5.48 -6.86
CA ALA A 47 7.85 -4.60 -6.41
C ALA A 47 7.89 -3.31 -7.24
N ILE A 48 8.68 -2.33 -6.83
CA ILE A 48 8.96 -1.17 -7.67
C ILE A 48 9.68 -1.63 -8.95
N ALA A 49 9.13 -1.26 -10.10
CA ALA A 49 9.63 -1.69 -11.40
C ALA A 49 11.11 -1.27 -11.63
N PRO A 50 11.93 -2.08 -12.29
CA PRO A 50 13.36 -1.80 -12.51
C PRO A 50 13.63 -0.43 -13.14
N GLU A 51 12.81 -0.01 -14.11
CA GLU A 51 12.98 1.29 -14.77
C GLU A 51 12.69 2.48 -13.84
N VAL A 52 11.78 2.29 -12.88
CA VAL A 52 11.51 3.27 -11.82
C VAL A 52 12.66 3.30 -10.82
N LEU A 53 13.21 2.14 -10.44
CA LEU A 53 14.35 2.05 -9.53
C LEU A 53 15.60 2.74 -10.10
N LYS A 54 15.88 2.60 -11.40
CA LYS A 54 16.97 3.34 -12.08
C LYS A 54 16.82 4.85 -11.90
N GLN A 55 15.59 5.37 -12.01
CA GLN A 55 15.32 6.80 -11.81
C GLN A 55 15.48 7.19 -10.33
N LEU A 56 14.90 6.41 -9.41
CA LEU A 56 14.95 6.69 -7.97
C LEU A 56 16.37 6.67 -7.41
N ARG A 57 17.28 5.86 -7.98
CA ARG A 57 18.71 5.85 -7.62
C ARG A 57 19.47 7.11 -8.05
N ILE A 58 18.91 7.92 -8.95
CA ILE A 58 19.47 9.20 -9.37
C ILE A 58 18.75 10.36 -8.67
N LYS A 59 17.43 10.35 -8.72
CA LYS A 59 16.56 11.39 -8.21
C LYS A 59 15.21 10.81 -7.81
N ASP A 60 14.81 11.03 -6.56
CA ASP A 60 13.58 10.52 -6.02
C ASP A 60 12.32 11.30 -6.46
N ASP A 61 11.12 10.85 -6.07
CA ASP A 61 9.86 11.49 -6.46
C ASP A 61 9.60 12.84 -5.79
N ALA A 62 10.39 13.21 -4.78
CA ALA A 62 10.41 14.55 -4.18
C ALA A 62 11.48 15.46 -4.81
N GLY A 63 12.29 14.93 -5.74
CA GLY A 63 13.30 15.68 -6.45
C GLY A 63 14.67 15.70 -5.78
N ASN A 64 14.93 14.85 -4.80
CA ASN A 64 16.16 14.75 -4.04
C ASN A 64 17.04 13.58 -4.53
N PRO A 65 18.38 13.63 -4.33
CA PRO A 65 19.21 12.45 -4.46
C PRO A 65 18.88 11.43 -3.37
N PRO A 66 19.09 10.11 -3.61
CA PRO A 66 18.97 9.10 -2.60
C PRO A 66 19.84 9.37 -1.38
N ARG A 67 19.33 9.09 -0.20
CA ARG A 67 20.10 9.19 1.04
C ARG A 67 20.60 7.81 1.44
N ALA A 68 21.91 7.62 1.52
CA ALA A 68 22.51 6.41 2.07
C ALA A 68 22.22 6.30 3.57
N VAL A 69 21.80 5.12 4.02
CA VAL A 69 21.54 4.77 5.42
C VAL A 69 22.21 3.42 5.66
N VAL A 70 22.89 3.26 6.78
CA VAL A 70 23.38 1.95 7.25
C VAL A 70 22.34 1.42 8.21
N ASP A 71 21.82 0.21 7.95
CA ASP A 71 20.85 -0.44 8.83
C ASP A 71 21.52 -0.85 10.16
N ASP A 72 20.73 -1.11 11.17
CA ASP A 72 21.24 -1.47 12.50
C ASP A 72 21.73 -2.92 12.59
N GLU A 73 22.04 -3.38 13.79
CA GLU A 73 22.53 -4.73 14.07
C GLU A 73 21.49 -5.83 13.86
N GLU A 74 20.21 -5.48 13.87
CA GLU A 74 19.10 -6.40 13.61
C GLU A 74 18.81 -6.49 12.11
N GLY A 75 19.01 -5.40 11.37
CA GLY A 75 18.59 -5.27 9.99
C GLY A 75 17.07 -5.27 9.86
N GLY A 76 16.56 -5.86 8.78
CA GLY A 76 15.11 -6.11 8.64
C GLY A 76 14.33 -4.94 8.06
N SER A 77 14.97 -3.87 7.60
CA SER A 77 14.28 -2.80 6.87
C SER A 77 13.62 -3.34 5.61
N PRO A 78 12.33 -3.05 5.37
CA PRO A 78 11.61 -3.59 4.21
C PRO A 78 12.10 -2.96 2.91
N MET A 79 12.58 -3.77 1.97
CA MET A 79 13.16 -3.37 0.69
C MET A 79 12.10 -3.42 -0.42
N ARG A 80 11.74 -2.25 -1.02
CA ARG A 80 10.66 -2.18 -2.01
C ARG A 80 11.09 -2.56 -3.43
N CYS A 81 12.37 -2.73 -3.65
CA CYS A 81 12.92 -3.20 -4.92
C CYS A 81 12.81 -4.72 -5.11
N CYS A 82 12.83 -5.49 -4.03
CA CYS A 82 12.77 -6.97 -4.08
C CYS A 82 11.74 -7.58 -3.11
N LEU A 83 11.00 -6.75 -2.37
CA LEU A 83 10.03 -7.12 -1.33
C LEU A 83 10.61 -8.03 -0.23
N GLY A 84 11.94 -8.01 -0.07
CA GLY A 84 12.68 -8.68 0.99
C GLY A 84 12.98 -7.76 2.15
N ARG A 85 13.98 -8.15 2.95
CA ARG A 85 14.49 -7.41 4.10
C ARG A 85 15.99 -7.13 3.94
N SER A 86 16.44 -6.00 4.47
CA SER A 86 17.87 -5.69 4.57
C SER A 86 18.59 -6.65 5.54
N ARG A 87 19.89 -6.81 5.36
CA ARG A 87 20.77 -7.52 6.28
C ARG A 87 21.25 -6.59 7.38
N PRO A 88 21.70 -7.14 8.53
CA PRO A 88 22.41 -6.35 9.53
C PRO A 88 23.54 -5.52 8.91
N TYR A 89 23.63 -4.25 9.30
CA TYR A 89 24.64 -3.28 8.83
C TYR A 89 24.69 -3.07 7.30
N GLU A 90 23.66 -3.46 6.57
CA GLU A 90 23.60 -3.23 5.13
C GLU A 90 23.45 -1.74 4.82
N THR A 91 24.20 -1.26 3.83
CA THR A 91 23.98 0.07 3.29
C THR A 91 22.79 0.05 2.33
N ILE A 92 21.75 0.78 2.66
CA ILE A 92 20.50 0.89 1.91
C ILE A 92 20.25 2.34 1.48
N ALA A 93 19.41 2.57 0.49
CA ALA A 93 19.03 3.89 0.02
C ALA A 93 17.62 4.25 0.49
N LEU A 94 17.50 5.37 1.22
CA LEU A 94 16.22 6.00 1.56
C LEU A 94 15.84 6.98 0.46
N VAL A 95 14.66 6.81 -0.13
CA VAL A 95 14.13 7.62 -1.21
C VAL A 95 12.65 7.95 -0.99
N SER A 96 12.20 9.06 -1.53
CA SER A 96 10.78 9.40 -1.62
C SER A 96 10.15 8.70 -2.82
N TYR A 97 9.04 8.02 -2.61
CA TYR A 97 8.33 7.29 -3.66
C TYR A 97 6.84 7.66 -3.69
N ALA A 98 6.31 7.88 -4.89
CA ALA A 98 4.93 8.25 -5.15
C ALA A 98 4.23 7.15 -6.00
N PRO A 99 3.74 6.05 -5.40
CA PRO A 99 3.21 4.90 -6.13
C PRO A 99 2.06 5.28 -7.07
N LEU A 100 1.08 6.04 -6.61
CA LEU A 100 -0.05 6.46 -7.47
C LEU A 100 0.36 7.39 -8.60
N ARG A 101 1.35 8.25 -8.41
CA ARG A 101 1.91 9.10 -9.47
C ARG A 101 2.56 8.27 -10.55
N ARG A 102 3.29 7.21 -10.16
CA ARG A 102 3.92 6.26 -11.08
C ARG A 102 2.86 5.47 -11.84
N TRP A 103 1.89 4.92 -11.11
CA TRP A 103 0.76 4.21 -11.70
C TRP A 103 -0.05 5.09 -12.67
N ALA A 104 -0.32 6.35 -12.31
CA ALA A 104 -1.04 7.29 -13.18
C ALA A 104 -0.31 7.54 -14.51
N ARG A 105 1.02 7.56 -14.51
CA ARG A 105 1.82 7.69 -15.74
C ARG A 105 1.69 6.47 -16.65
N GLU A 106 1.51 5.29 -16.08
CA GLU A 106 1.35 4.03 -16.83
C GLU A 106 -0.08 3.87 -17.37
N THR A 107 -1.09 4.24 -16.59
CA THR A 107 -2.50 3.91 -16.86
C THR A 107 -3.34 5.08 -17.33
N GLY A 108 -2.87 6.31 -17.17
CA GLY A 108 -3.66 7.52 -17.41
C GLY A 108 -4.60 7.88 -16.26
N ALA A 109 -4.53 7.18 -15.11
CA ALA A 109 -5.29 7.50 -13.91
C ALA A 109 -5.05 8.93 -13.43
N ARG A 110 -5.98 9.47 -12.66
CA ARG A 110 -5.92 10.84 -12.12
C ARG A 110 -6.20 10.85 -10.62
N PRO A 111 -5.24 10.39 -9.79
CA PRO A 111 -5.44 10.24 -8.35
C PRO A 111 -5.71 11.57 -7.63
N GLY A 112 -5.38 12.71 -8.23
CA GLY A 112 -5.64 14.02 -7.64
C GLY A 112 -5.08 14.16 -6.22
N PRO A 113 -5.91 14.47 -5.20
CA PRO A 113 -5.46 14.63 -3.81
C PRO A 113 -4.91 13.35 -3.16
N TYR A 114 -5.10 12.18 -3.76
CA TYR A 114 -4.58 10.90 -3.25
C TYR A 114 -3.15 10.61 -3.71
N ASP A 115 -2.52 11.50 -4.48
CA ASP A 115 -1.11 11.41 -4.89
C ASP A 115 -0.18 11.65 -3.70
N GLU A 116 0.07 10.60 -2.93
CA GLU A 116 0.97 10.60 -1.78
C GLU A 116 2.43 10.38 -2.21
N VAL A 117 3.35 11.06 -1.52
CA VAL A 117 4.80 10.81 -1.59
C VAL A 117 5.27 10.39 -0.19
N GLY A 118 5.94 9.26 -0.09
CA GLY A 118 6.41 8.74 1.21
C GLY A 118 7.79 8.11 1.14
N PRO A 119 8.46 7.94 2.31
CA PRO A 119 9.79 7.33 2.38
C PRO A 119 9.71 5.82 2.16
N VAL A 120 10.66 5.30 1.38
CA VAL A 120 10.86 3.86 1.19
C VAL A 120 12.35 3.53 1.13
N PHE A 121 12.70 2.28 1.48
CA PHE A 121 14.05 1.76 1.31
C PHE A 121 14.14 0.92 0.04
N ILE A 122 15.25 1.08 -0.67
CA ILE A 122 15.65 0.28 -1.82
C ILE A 122 17.13 -0.06 -1.73
N HIS A 123 17.59 -1.09 -2.44
CA HIS A 123 19.03 -1.31 -2.61
C HIS A 123 19.63 -0.17 -3.45
N PRO A 124 20.81 0.37 -3.08
CA PRO A 124 21.48 1.41 -3.85
C PRO A 124 21.92 0.90 -5.22
N GLU A 125 22.23 -0.38 -5.31
CA GLU A 125 22.59 -1.08 -6.55
C GLU A 125 21.43 -1.93 -7.09
N GLU A 126 21.58 -2.45 -8.31
CA GLU A 126 20.61 -3.38 -8.89
C GLU A 126 20.53 -4.67 -8.06
N CYS A 127 19.34 -5.20 -7.88
CA CYS A 127 19.04 -6.45 -7.23
C CYS A 127 18.09 -7.28 -8.10
N ASP A 128 17.92 -8.57 -7.77
CA ASP A 128 17.12 -9.52 -8.57
C ASP A 128 15.63 -9.18 -8.67
N GLY A 129 15.17 -8.21 -7.85
CA GLY A 129 13.77 -7.81 -7.82
C GLY A 129 12.87 -8.88 -7.16
N TRP A 130 11.58 -8.79 -7.44
CA TRP A 130 10.57 -9.77 -7.04
C TRP A 130 9.81 -10.26 -8.27
N THR A 131 9.77 -11.57 -8.46
CA THR A 131 9.07 -12.25 -9.56
C THR A 131 8.32 -13.50 -9.11
N GLY A 132 8.21 -13.70 -7.77
CA GLY A 132 7.53 -14.86 -7.20
C GLY A 132 6.00 -14.77 -7.30
N PRO A 133 5.31 -15.91 -7.21
CA PRO A 133 3.86 -15.94 -7.04
C PRO A 133 3.46 -15.56 -5.59
N GLY A 134 2.22 -15.10 -5.40
CA GLY A 134 1.63 -14.85 -4.08
C GLY A 134 2.22 -13.64 -3.38
N ILE A 135 2.29 -13.72 -2.05
CA ILE A 135 2.78 -12.64 -1.17
C ILE A 135 4.26 -12.88 -0.85
N ALA A 136 5.10 -11.85 -1.07
CA ALA A 136 6.53 -11.94 -0.76
C ALA A 136 6.77 -12.08 0.75
N GLU A 137 7.75 -12.90 1.13
CA GLU A 137 8.06 -13.21 2.54
C GLU A 137 8.39 -11.99 3.41
N GLY A 138 8.89 -10.90 2.83
CA GLY A 138 9.20 -9.67 3.53
C GLY A 138 7.98 -8.79 3.87
N ILE A 139 6.79 -9.11 3.34
CA ILE A 139 5.57 -8.30 3.49
C ILE A 139 4.75 -8.63 4.74
N PRO A 140 4.55 -9.92 5.13
CA PRO A 140 3.79 -10.25 6.34
C PRO A 140 4.34 -9.58 7.60
N GLY A 141 3.48 -9.40 8.59
CA GLY A 141 3.78 -8.80 9.89
C GLY A 141 2.50 -8.72 10.71
N GLU A 142 2.64 -8.41 12.00
CA GLU A 142 1.54 -8.41 12.96
C GLU A 142 0.38 -7.50 12.54
N ARG A 143 0.71 -6.32 11.98
CA ARG A 143 -0.30 -5.33 11.60
C ARG A 143 -0.05 -4.76 10.22
N ARG A 144 -1.07 -4.78 9.37
CA ARG A 144 -1.02 -4.22 8.01
C ARG A 144 -2.30 -3.45 7.68
N VAL A 145 -2.19 -2.46 6.82
CA VAL A 145 -3.34 -1.82 6.18
C VAL A 145 -3.30 -2.15 4.70
N LEU A 146 -4.40 -2.68 4.19
CA LEU A 146 -4.68 -2.78 2.77
C LEU A 146 -5.52 -1.58 2.37
N ARG A 147 -5.07 -0.78 1.40
CA ARG A 147 -5.80 0.38 0.89
C ARG A 147 -6.14 0.18 -0.57
N ALA A 148 -7.44 0.09 -0.87
CA ALA A 148 -7.96 -0.19 -2.20
C ALA A 148 -8.17 1.09 -3.02
N TYR A 149 -7.85 1.01 -4.31
CA TYR A 149 -7.96 2.11 -5.26
C TYR A 149 -8.75 1.69 -6.51
N SER A 150 -9.56 2.63 -7.02
CA SER A 150 -10.22 2.48 -8.33
C SER A 150 -9.24 2.64 -9.49
N ALA A 151 -9.69 2.34 -10.72
CA ALA A 151 -8.92 2.56 -11.94
C ALA A 151 -8.53 4.03 -12.17
N GLU A 152 -9.27 4.99 -11.61
CA GLU A 152 -8.97 6.42 -11.66
C GLU A 152 -7.95 6.84 -10.57
N GLY A 153 -7.62 5.95 -9.62
CA GLY A 153 -6.71 6.23 -8.50
C GLY A 153 -7.38 6.80 -7.25
N ASN A 154 -8.73 6.74 -7.16
CA ASN A 154 -9.47 7.17 -5.96
C ASN A 154 -9.44 6.06 -4.90
N ILE A 155 -9.34 6.45 -3.61
CA ILE A 155 -9.47 5.50 -2.51
C ILE A 155 -10.93 5.02 -2.43
N LEU A 156 -11.13 3.69 -2.53
CA LEU A 156 -12.44 3.05 -2.38
C LEU A 156 -12.69 2.56 -0.95
N GLY A 157 -11.64 2.28 -0.21
CA GLY A 157 -11.71 1.78 1.15
C GLY A 157 -10.42 1.10 1.57
N GLY A 158 -10.50 0.27 2.61
CA GLY A 158 -9.33 -0.47 3.08
C GLY A 158 -9.69 -1.47 4.16
N ARG A 159 -8.72 -2.32 4.48
CA ARG A 159 -8.81 -3.34 5.53
C ARG A 159 -7.64 -3.20 6.49
N LEU A 160 -7.92 -3.13 7.77
CA LEU A 160 -6.92 -3.29 8.82
C LEU A 160 -6.78 -4.78 9.14
N LEU A 161 -5.56 -5.29 9.08
CA LEU A 161 -5.19 -6.63 9.50
C LEU A 161 -4.48 -6.50 10.84
N ASN A 162 -4.93 -7.23 11.86
CA ASN A 162 -4.33 -7.25 13.20
C ASN A 162 -3.90 -8.68 13.54
N ASP A 163 -2.70 -8.82 14.09
CA ASP A 163 -2.15 -10.10 14.58
C ASP A 163 -2.17 -11.22 13.51
N GLY A 164 -2.07 -10.80 12.22
CA GLY A 164 -2.06 -11.72 11.09
C GLY A 164 -3.43 -12.27 10.68
N GLU A 165 -4.53 -11.79 11.28
CA GLU A 165 -5.88 -12.20 10.93
C GLU A 165 -6.79 -11.00 10.56
N PRO A 166 -7.51 -11.04 9.42
CA PRO A 166 -7.32 -12.04 8.36
C PRO A 166 -5.90 -11.98 7.79
N THR A 167 -5.49 -13.03 7.07
CA THR A 167 -4.20 -13.00 6.33
C THR A 167 -4.22 -11.91 5.25
N ILE A 168 -3.05 -11.58 4.69
CA ILE A 168 -2.98 -10.60 3.59
C ILE A 168 -3.77 -11.11 2.38
N GLU A 169 -3.65 -12.40 2.07
CA GLU A 169 -4.35 -13.06 0.97
C GLU A 169 -5.87 -12.98 1.14
N GLU A 170 -6.38 -13.27 2.33
CA GLU A 170 -7.81 -13.18 2.64
C GLU A 170 -8.32 -11.74 2.54
N GLY A 171 -7.56 -10.79 3.08
CA GLY A 171 -7.89 -9.37 2.99
C GLY A 171 -7.84 -8.83 1.56
N LEU A 172 -6.91 -9.29 0.73
CA LEU A 172 -6.86 -8.95 -0.70
C LEU A 172 -8.04 -9.57 -1.45
N ALA A 173 -8.36 -10.84 -1.19
CA ALA A 173 -9.50 -11.51 -1.79
C ALA A 173 -10.83 -10.80 -1.47
N GLU A 174 -11.02 -10.36 -0.21
CA GLU A 174 -12.17 -9.56 0.22
C GLU A 174 -12.26 -8.25 -0.59
N LEU A 175 -11.16 -7.51 -0.72
CA LEU A 175 -11.13 -6.24 -1.44
C LEU A 175 -11.32 -6.43 -2.96
N TYR A 176 -10.68 -7.41 -3.56
CA TYR A 176 -10.79 -7.68 -5.00
C TYR A 176 -12.12 -8.35 -5.40
N ALA A 177 -12.96 -8.75 -4.44
CA ALA A 177 -14.35 -9.14 -4.72
C ALA A 177 -15.16 -7.96 -5.29
N ASP A 178 -14.79 -6.72 -4.96
CA ASP A 178 -15.33 -5.53 -5.63
C ASP A 178 -14.63 -5.32 -6.99
N PRO A 179 -15.37 -5.41 -8.13
CA PRO A 179 -14.78 -5.22 -9.46
C PRO A 179 -14.24 -3.80 -9.70
N GLN A 180 -14.60 -2.81 -8.89
CA GLN A 180 -14.08 -1.46 -8.99
C GLN A 180 -12.64 -1.33 -8.46
N VAL A 181 -12.18 -2.28 -7.63
CA VAL A 181 -10.82 -2.27 -7.10
C VAL A 181 -9.83 -2.67 -8.20
N ALA A 182 -9.02 -1.73 -8.62
CA ALA A 182 -7.98 -1.93 -9.64
C ALA A 182 -6.61 -2.21 -9.03
N ALA A 183 -6.31 -1.60 -7.88
CA ALA A 183 -5.06 -1.81 -7.16
C ALA A 183 -5.28 -1.77 -5.64
N VAL A 184 -4.39 -2.47 -4.91
CA VAL A 184 -4.36 -2.40 -3.44
C VAL A 184 -2.91 -2.14 -3.00
N HIS A 185 -2.71 -1.15 -2.12
CA HIS A 185 -1.44 -0.94 -1.46
C HIS A 185 -1.42 -1.63 -0.11
N VAL A 186 -0.41 -2.46 0.12
CA VAL A 186 -0.06 -2.98 1.44
C VAL A 186 0.79 -1.95 2.16
N ARG A 187 0.44 -1.59 3.40
CA ARG A 187 1.11 -0.55 4.17
C ARG A 187 1.39 -1.01 5.60
N ALA A 188 2.51 -0.58 6.15
CA ALA A 188 2.80 -0.74 7.58
C ALA A 188 1.86 0.16 8.40
N VAL A 189 1.35 -0.33 9.53
CA VAL A 189 0.47 0.45 10.42
C VAL A 189 1.28 1.47 11.22
N GLU A 190 2.43 1.07 11.73
CA GLU A 190 3.27 1.83 12.68
C GLU A 190 3.68 3.18 12.11
N PHE A 191 4.07 3.20 10.83
CA PHE A 191 4.57 4.41 10.16
C PHE A 191 3.70 4.84 8.96
N GLY A 192 2.67 4.08 8.61
CA GLY A 192 1.84 4.32 7.42
C GLY A 192 2.59 4.14 6.09
N CYS A 193 3.82 3.61 6.11
CA CYS A 193 4.67 3.51 4.92
C CYS A 193 4.14 2.49 3.91
N PHE A 194 4.29 2.81 2.61
CA PHE A 194 4.06 1.88 1.52
C PHE A 194 5.02 0.68 1.61
N LEU A 195 4.50 -0.53 1.46
CA LEU A 195 5.28 -1.77 1.42
C LEU A 195 5.30 -2.40 0.03
N ALA A 196 4.13 -2.63 -0.54
CA ALA A 196 3.97 -3.26 -1.85
C ALA A 196 2.64 -2.83 -2.50
N GLU A 197 2.54 -3.03 -3.79
CA GLU A 197 1.32 -2.88 -4.56
C GLU A 197 0.86 -4.25 -5.08
N THR A 198 -0.45 -4.48 -5.08
CA THR A 198 -1.05 -5.53 -5.90
C THR A 198 -1.93 -4.87 -6.95
N ARG A 199 -2.02 -5.46 -8.14
CA ARG A 199 -2.89 -5.00 -9.24
C ARG A 199 -3.76 -6.14 -9.72
N ARG A 200 -5.00 -5.81 -10.10
CA ARG A 200 -5.90 -6.76 -10.75
C ARG A 200 -5.30 -7.24 -12.09
N VAL A 201 -5.37 -8.55 -12.38
CA VAL A 201 -5.00 -9.19 -13.63
C VAL A 201 -6.23 -9.53 -14.45
#